data_915fc7b6791db6cb26ac3b6ee5e9918e
#
_entry.id   915fc7b6791db6cb26ac3b6ee5e9918e
#
_cell.length_a   1.000
_cell.length_b   1.000
_cell.length_c   1.000
_cell.angle_alpha   90.00
_cell.angle_beta   90.00
_cell.angle_gamma   90.00
#
_symmetry.space_group_name_H-M   'P 1'
#
loop_
_entity.id
_entity.type
_entity.pdbx_description
1 polymer ?
#
loop_
_entity_poly.entity_id
_entity_poly.type
_entity_poly.pdbx_seq_one_letter_code
_entity_poly.pdbx_strand_id
1 'polypeptide(L)'
;MQFIINPLRIYKLATYIQKNKIDSSKILVTEIYKKYQHGMSEPKIHILAPNVVNQIAAGEIVERPAAVVKELVENSLDANAKNISINFSHGGKFYISVEDNGIGMSEDEIFLAIERHATSKISKIDDLGSLSSFGFRGEAIPSISSVAQVTISSKNDSDDFGTKVRLSGGNVLSIQKIARQTGTKIVVENLFFNVPARRKFLKSDETENNHIVSLIREFSLIKNDIKFSLFRDDELIFESQNKESIGERLNAIFKYDEKFIDFEYSDGDISPHGAICSPDFGNICKKSYIFS
;
A
#
# COMPACT_ATOMS: atom_id res chain seq x y z
N MET A 1 -24.90 20.25 24.39
CA MET A 1 -25.01 19.59 23.08
C MET A 1 -25.41 20.65 22.07
N GLN A 2 -24.45 21.27 21.37
CA GLN A 2 -24.71 22.32 20.38
C GLN A 2 -25.06 21.65 19.05
N PHE A 3 -26.32 21.76 18.63
CA PHE A 3 -26.72 21.30 17.30
C PHE A 3 -26.28 22.34 16.25
N ILE A 4 -25.26 22.02 15.47
CA ILE A 4 -24.90 22.81 14.29
C ILE A 4 -25.94 22.49 13.22
N ILE A 5 -26.94 23.37 13.07
CA ILE A 5 -27.98 23.23 12.04
C ILE A 5 -27.44 23.86 10.75
N ASN A 6 -27.35 23.05 9.69
CA ASN A 6 -26.90 23.48 8.37
C ASN A 6 -27.81 24.64 7.85
N PRO A 7 -27.24 25.81 7.45
CA PRO A 7 -28.00 26.97 6.99
C PRO A 7 -28.99 26.69 5.85
N LEU A 8 -28.64 25.77 4.95
CA LEU A 8 -29.51 25.34 3.84
C LEU A 8 -30.77 24.61 4.33
N ARG A 9 -30.68 23.90 5.45
CA ARG A 9 -31.84 23.24 6.08
C ARG A 9 -32.75 24.24 6.78
N ILE A 10 -32.19 25.29 7.37
CA ILE A 10 -32.98 26.39 7.97
C ILE A 10 -33.76 27.13 6.90
N TYR A 11 -33.13 27.46 5.77
CA TYR A 11 -33.78 28.13 4.64
C TYR A 11 -34.94 27.30 4.07
N LYS A 12 -34.75 26.02 3.84
CA LYS A 12 -35.80 25.10 3.35
C LYS A 12 -36.96 24.96 4.34
N LEU A 13 -36.66 24.91 5.64
CA LEU A 13 -37.67 24.86 6.69
C LEU A 13 -38.50 26.16 6.75
N ALA A 14 -37.84 27.30 6.66
CA ALA A 14 -38.49 28.61 6.61
C ALA A 14 -39.43 28.73 5.39
N THR A 15 -38.98 28.28 4.21
CA THR A 15 -39.80 28.29 2.97
C THR A 15 -40.99 27.34 3.08
N TYR A 16 -40.84 26.18 3.73
CA TYR A 16 -41.96 25.26 3.98
C TYR A 16 -43.01 25.83 4.94
N ILE A 17 -42.59 26.48 6.03
CA ILE A 17 -43.45 27.14 7.01
C ILE A 17 -44.27 28.25 6.31
N GLN A 18 -43.59 29.07 5.49
CA GLN A 18 -44.20 30.16 4.76
C GLN A 18 -45.20 29.69 3.69
N LYS A 19 -44.85 28.63 2.94
CA LYS A 19 -45.73 28.07 1.88
C LYS A 19 -46.99 27.42 2.47
N ASN A 20 -46.92 26.84 3.65
CA ASN A 20 -48.04 26.13 4.29
C ASN A 20 -48.81 27.01 5.29
N LYS A 21 -48.53 28.32 5.40
CA LYS A 21 -49.17 29.29 6.31
C LYS A 21 -49.25 28.78 7.76
N ILE A 22 -48.19 28.17 8.25
CA ILE A 22 -48.13 27.57 9.57
C ILE A 22 -47.87 28.67 10.60
N ASP A 23 -48.75 28.80 11.61
CA ASP A 23 -48.63 29.80 12.66
C ASP A 23 -47.43 29.52 13.56
N SER A 24 -46.44 30.43 13.50
CA SER A 24 -45.18 30.29 14.23
C SER A 24 -45.28 30.40 15.75
N SER A 25 -46.46 30.86 16.28
CA SER A 25 -46.64 31.03 17.73
C SER A 25 -47.05 29.78 18.51
N LYS A 26 -47.36 28.67 17.81
CA LYS A 26 -47.85 27.41 18.41
C LYS A 26 -47.01 26.18 18.11
N ILE A 27 -45.77 26.37 17.65
CA ILE A 27 -45.02 25.27 17.07
C ILE A 27 -43.93 24.80 18.01
N LEU A 28 -44.03 23.55 18.48
CA LEU A 28 -42.87 22.80 18.95
C LEU A 28 -42.03 22.46 17.73
N VAL A 29 -40.81 23.03 17.66
CA VAL A 29 -39.84 22.83 16.56
C VAL A 29 -39.63 21.33 16.23
N THR A 30 -39.81 20.45 17.23
CA THR A 30 -39.74 19.01 17.10
C THR A 30 -40.86 18.38 16.27
N GLU A 31 -42.10 18.92 16.30
CA GLU A 31 -43.21 18.34 15.54
C GLU A 31 -43.15 18.73 14.06
N ILE A 32 -42.73 19.97 13.76
CA ILE A 32 -42.51 20.37 12.37
C ILE A 32 -41.36 19.59 11.77
N TYR A 33 -40.29 19.39 12.50
CA TYR A 33 -39.13 18.61 12.03
C TYR A 33 -39.54 17.18 11.69
N LYS A 34 -40.37 16.53 12.53
CA LYS A 34 -40.96 15.20 12.26
C LYS A 34 -41.85 15.19 11.02
N LYS A 35 -42.75 16.19 10.88
CA LYS A 35 -43.67 16.28 9.75
C LYS A 35 -42.96 16.64 8.43
N TYR A 36 -41.89 17.43 8.50
CA TYR A 36 -40.98 17.73 7.39
C TYR A 36 -40.21 16.53 6.94
N GLN A 37 -39.73 15.65 7.85
CA GLN A 37 -39.06 14.40 7.50
C GLN A 37 -40.00 13.37 6.86
N HIS A 38 -41.28 13.32 7.24
CA HIS A 38 -42.25 12.38 6.65
C HIS A 38 -42.73 12.76 5.25
N GLY A 39 -42.52 14.00 4.82
CA GLY A 39 -42.94 14.49 3.49
C GLY A 39 -41.81 14.60 2.46
N MET A 40 -40.54 14.32 2.85
CA MET A 40 -39.41 14.32 1.93
C MET A 40 -38.99 12.87 1.68
N SER A 41 -38.99 12.45 0.41
CA SER A 41 -38.22 11.26 0.02
C SER A 41 -36.79 11.47 0.48
N GLU A 42 -36.18 10.45 1.10
CA GLU A 42 -34.76 10.50 1.48
C GLU A 42 -33.93 10.98 0.28
N PRO A 43 -33.01 11.91 0.48
CA PRO A 43 -32.18 12.39 -0.62
C PRO A 43 -31.42 11.21 -1.22
N LYS A 44 -31.57 10.99 -2.53
CA LYS A 44 -30.88 9.91 -3.27
C LYS A 44 -29.35 10.03 -3.18
N ILE A 45 -28.84 11.22 -2.87
CA ILE A 45 -27.43 11.53 -2.71
C ILE A 45 -27.16 11.83 -1.23
N HIS A 46 -26.23 11.12 -0.63
CA HIS A 46 -25.81 11.29 0.77
C HIS A 46 -24.28 11.30 0.87
N ILE A 47 -23.78 11.92 1.92
CA ILE A 47 -22.35 11.91 2.24
C ILE A 47 -22.03 10.54 2.85
N LEU A 48 -21.06 9.84 2.25
CA LEU A 48 -20.58 8.56 2.78
C LEU A 48 -19.85 8.74 4.11
N ALA A 49 -19.94 7.74 4.96
CA ALA A 49 -19.14 7.71 6.19
C ALA A 49 -17.64 7.61 5.86
N PRO A 50 -16.74 8.22 6.64
CA PRO A 50 -15.31 8.26 6.34
C PRO A 50 -14.68 6.88 6.11
N ASN A 51 -15.10 5.87 6.86
CA ASN A 51 -14.63 4.49 6.70
C ASN A 51 -15.02 3.90 5.32
N VAL A 52 -16.21 4.22 4.81
CA VAL A 52 -16.65 3.78 3.47
C VAL A 52 -15.87 4.49 2.38
N VAL A 53 -15.64 5.80 2.52
CA VAL A 53 -14.79 6.57 1.60
C VAL A 53 -13.38 5.97 1.57
N ASN A 54 -12.83 5.62 2.73
CA ASN A 54 -11.52 5.01 2.86
C ASN A 54 -11.43 3.64 2.15
N GLN A 55 -12.46 2.80 2.30
CA GLN A 55 -12.53 1.50 1.62
C GLN A 55 -12.68 1.63 0.10
N ILE A 56 -13.39 2.66 -0.39
CA ILE A 56 -13.52 2.93 -1.84
C ILE A 56 -12.17 3.37 -2.40
N ALA A 57 -11.54 4.38 -1.79
CA ALA A 57 -10.25 4.90 -2.23
C ALA A 57 -9.13 3.85 -2.13
N ALA A 58 -9.14 3.00 -1.10
CA ALA A 58 -8.23 1.86 -1.01
C ALA A 58 -8.34 0.92 -2.23
N GLY A 59 -9.46 0.95 -2.97
CA GLY A 59 -9.64 0.14 -4.15
C GLY A 59 -8.84 0.54 -5.35
N GLU A 60 -8.41 1.78 -5.40
CA GLU A 60 -7.58 2.31 -6.47
C GLU A 60 -6.10 1.95 -6.26
N ILE A 61 -5.69 1.71 -5.01
CA ILE A 61 -4.30 1.41 -4.63
C ILE A 61 -4.11 -0.09 -4.37
N VAL A 62 -5.08 -0.72 -3.69
CA VAL A 62 -5.01 -2.11 -3.25
C VAL A 62 -6.02 -2.94 -4.02
N GLU A 63 -5.65 -3.43 -5.20
CA GLU A 63 -6.51 -4.32 -6.00
C GLU A 63 -6.33 -5.80 -5.62
N ARG A 64 -5.11 -6.20 -5.27
CA ARG A 64 -4.70 -7.58 -4.98
C ARG A 64 -3.50 -7.64 -4.04
N PRO A 65 -3.14 -8.83 -3.50
CA PRO A 65 -1.97 -8.99 -2.65
C PRO A 65 -0.67 -8.48 -3.26
N ALA A 66 -0.41 -8.74 -4.54
CA ALA A 66 0.79 -8.26 -5.21
C ALA A 66 0.89 -6.72 -5.24
N ALA A 67 -0.23 -5.98 -5.30
CA ALA A 67 -0.22 -4.52 -5.20
C ALA A 67 0.23 -4.06 -3.80
N VAL A 68 -0.21 -4.75 -2.74
CA VAL A 68 0.27 -4.49 -1.37
C VAL A 68 1.78 -4.70 -1.28
N VAL A 69 2.28 -5.84 -1.78
CA VAL A 69 3.72 -6.15 -1.78
C VAL A 69 4.49 -5.08 -2.54
N LYS A 70 3.99 -4.66 -3.72
CA LYS A 70 4.60 -3.60 -4.53
C LYS A 70 4.80 -2.32 -3.74
N GLU A 71 3.73 -1.79 -3.16
CA GLU A 71 3.77 -0.55 -2.38
C GLU A 71 4.73 -0.63 -1.19
N LEU A 72 4.74 -1.76 -0.48
CA LEU A 72 5.63 -1.93 0.68
C LEU A 72 7.10 -2.04 0.26
N VAL A 73 7.40 -2.75 -0.84
CA VAL A 73 8.77 -2.84 -1.38
C VAL A 73 9.24 -1.48 -1.89
N GLU A 74 8.40 -0.72 -2.60
CA GLU A 74 8.72 0.63 -3.05
C GLU A 74 9.03 1.57 -1.87
N ASN A 75 8.28 1.46 -0.77
CA ASN A 75 8.59 2.21 0.46
C ASN A 75 9.93 1.79 1.07
N SER A 76 10.28 0.50 1.05
CA SER A 76 11.60 0.02 1.51
C SER A 76 12.74 0.54 0.63
N LEU A 77 12.55 0.61 -0.69
CA LEU A 77 13.49 1.20 -1.64
C LEU A 77 13.71 2.69 -1.36
N ASP A 78 12.62 3.44 -1.16
CA ASP A 78 12.66 4.87 -0.83
C ASP A 78 13.29 5.14 0.54
N ALA A 79 13.22 4.17 1.47
CA ALA A 79 13.94 4.19 2.75
C ALA A 79 15.43 3.82 2.63
N ASN A 80 15.98 3.72 1.41
CA ASN A 80 17.37 3.35 1.13
C ASN A 80 17.79 1.97 1.68
N ALA A 81 16.86 1.03 1.77
CA ALA A 81 17.15 -0.33 2.21
C ALA A 81 18.17 -1.02 1.28
N LYS A 82 19.05 -1.82 1.88
CA LYS A 82 19.98 -2.69 1.16
C LYS A 82 19.62 -4.16 1.27
N ASN A 83 18.76 -4.51 2.21
CA ASN A 83 18.21 -5.84 2.38
C ASN A 83 16.69 -5.73 2.52
N ILE A 84 15.95 -6.45 1.70
CA ILE A 84 14.49 -6.50 1.74
C ILE A 84 14.09 -7.98 1.79
N SER A 85 13.37 -8.35 2.84
CA SER A 85 12.83 -9.70 3.04
C SER A 85 11.32 -9.69 2.92
N ILE A 86 10.77 -10.51 2.05
CA ILE A 86 9.34 -10.64 1.80
C ILE A 86 8.90 -12.05 2.17
N ASN A 87 7.88 -12.18 2.99
CA ASN A 87 7.25 -13.46 3.29
C ASN A 87 5.74 -13.35 3.12
N PHE A 88 5.12 -14.35 2.51
CA PHE A 88 3.68 -14.38 2.29
C PHE A 88 3.12 -15.80 2.36
N SER A 89 1.84 -15.91 2.70
CA SER A 89 1.12 -17.18 2.70
C SER A 89 -0.25 -17.06 2.03
N HIS A 90 -0.78 -18.20 1.51
CA HIS A 90 -2.10 -18.26 0.86
C HIS A 90 -2.30 -17.17 -0.20
N GLY A 91 -1.32 -16.97 -1.09
CA GLY A 91 -1.38 -15.93 -2.12
C GLY A 91 -1.32 -14.50 -1.57
N GLY A 92 -0.84 -14.30 -0.35
CA GLY A 92 -0.84 -13.00 0.31
C GLY A 92 -2.21 -12.55 0.85
N LYS A 93 -3.22 -13.42 0.81
CA LYS A 93 -4.57 -13.09 1.30
C LYS A 93 -4.65 -13.06 2.83
N PHE A 94 -3.92 -13.96 3.48
CA PHE A 94 -3.92 -14.10 4.93
C PHE A 94 -2.71 -13.47 5.59
N TYR A 95 -1.56 -13.49 4.91
CA TYR A 95 -0.33 -12.98 5.48
C TYR A 95 0.59 -12.44 4.39
N ILE A 96 1.10 -11.24 4.62
CA ILE A 96 2.21 -10.61 3.89
C ILE A 96 3.10 -9.94 4.93
N SER A 97 4.40 -10.12 4.86
CA SER A 97 5.39 -9.41 5.64
C SER A 97 6.46 -8.85 4.70
N VAL A 98 6.76 -7.58 4.84
CA VAL A 98 7.92 -6.94 4.21
C VAL A 98 8.78 -6.36 5.32
N GLU A 99 10.04 -6.75 5.36
CA GLU A 99 11.03 -6.30 6.33
C GLU A 99 12.25 -5.76 5.61
N ASP A 100 12.72 -4.58 6.03
CA ASP A 100 13.86 -3.89 5.46
C ASP A 100 14.82 -3.38 6.54
N ASN A 101 16.04 -3.08 6.12
CA ASN A 101 17.08 -2.43 6.90
C ASN A 101 17.34 -0.98 6.46
N GLY A 102 16.31 -0.28 5.97
CA GLY A 102 16.37 1.13 5.61
C GLY A 102 16.48 2.06 6.82
N ILE A 103 16.28 3.35 6.60
CA ILE A 103 16.42 4.38 7.65
C ILE A 103 15.45 4.22 8.83
N GLY A 104 14.37 3.46 8.64
CA GLY A 104 13.32 3.29 9.64
C GLY A 104 12.49 4.55 9.86
N MET A 105 11.62 4.50 10.90
CA MET A 105 10.73 5.60 11.29
C MET A 105 10.73 5.73 12.81
N SER A 106 10.68 6.98 13.29
CA SER A 106 10.35 7.32 14.68
C SER A 106 8.87 7.04 14.97
N GLU A 107 8.47 7.13 16.24
CA GLU A 107 7.07 7.00 16.63
C GLU A 107 6.19 8.05 15.93
N ASP A 108 6.60 9.32 15.92
CA ASP A 108 5.86 10.41 15.28
C ASP A 108 5.72 10.18 13.76
N GLU A 109 6.78 9.72 13.10
CA GLU A 109 6.76 9.40 11.68
C GLU A 109 5.84 8.22 11.35
N ILE A 110 5.74 7.21 12.23
CA ILE A 110 4.77 6.13 12.07
C ILE A 110 3.35 6.69 12.12
N PHE A 111 3.05 7.60 13.05
CA PHE A 111 1.72 8.24 13.12
C PHE A 111 1.42 9.06 11.87
N LEU A 112 2.39 9.79 11.35
CA LEU A 112 2.24 10.50 10.08
C LEU A 112 2.03 9.54 8.91
N ALA A 113 2.75 8.41 8.87
CA ALA A 113 2.65 7.43 7.79
C ALA A 113 1.29 6.70 7.73
N ILE A 114 0.54 6.65 8.83
CA ILE A 114 -0.82 6.08 8.87
C ILE A 114 -1.92 7.10 8.57
N GLU A 115 -1.58 8.40 8.57
CA GLU A 115 -2.50 9.47 8.17
C GLU A 115 -2.54 9.61 6.65
N ARG A 116 -3.70 10.02 6.11
CA ARG A 116 -3.86 10.28 4.69
C ARG A 116 -3.18 11.58 4.29
N HIS A 117 -2.64 11.59 3.07
CA HIS A 117 -1.99 12.78 2.49
C HIS A 117 -0.73 13.23 3.25
N ALA A 118 -0.19 12.39 4.12
CA ALA A 118 1.09 12.61 4.75
C ALA A 118 2.19 11.92 3.94
N THR A 119 3.10 12.71 3.40
CA THR A 119 4.24 12.22 2.61
C THR A 119 5.48 13.05 2.90
N SER A 120 6.63 12.37 2.96
CA SER A 120 7.94 13.03 3.03
C SER A 120 8.52 13.34 1.64
N LYS A 121 7.83 12.93 0.55
CA LYS A 121 8.39 12.84 -0.81
C LYS A 121 8.11 14.06 -1.67
N ILE A 122 7.03 14.80 -1.39
CA ILE A 122 6.67 16.04 -2.08
C ILE A 122 6.17 17.08 -1.07
N SER A 123 6.49 18.34 -1.31
CA SER A 123 5.98 19.48 -0.54
C SER A 123 5.25 20.49 -1.43
N LYS A 124 5.52 20.50 -2.73
CA LYS A 124 4.94 21.41 -3.72
C LYS A 124 4.58 20.67 -5.00
N ILE A 125 3.68 21.26 -5.80
CA ILE A 125 3.23 20.71 -7.11
C ILE A 125 4.42 20.61 -8.07
N ASP A 126 5.36 21.54 -8.03
CA ASP A 126 6.52 21.54 -8.90
C ASP A 126 7.46 20.34 -8.65
N ASP A 127 7.42 19.74 -7.45
CA ASP A 127 8.19 18.54 -7.11
C ASP A 127 7.75 17.33 -7.95
N LEU A 128 6.53 17.34 -8.51
CA LEU A 128 6.01 16.27 -9.38
C LEU A 128 6.82 16.08 -10.67
N GLY A 129 7.48 17.15 -11.17
CA GLY A 129 8.30 17.07 -12.37
C GLY A 129 9.70 16.48 -12.17
N SER A 130 10.15 16.33 -10.91
CA SER A 130 11.49 15.89 -10.53
C SER A 130 11.49 14.66 -9.60
N LEU A 131 10.38 13.91 -9.58
CA LEU A 131 10.24 12.75 -8.71
C LEU A 131 11.28 11.69 -9.04
N SER A 132 12.16 11.41 -8.06
CA SER A 132 13.08 10.28 -8.05
C SER A 132 12.58 9.11 -7.19
N SER A 133 11.45 9.28 -6.47
CA SER A 133 10.84 8.28 -5.59
C SER A 133 9.76 7.48 -6.31
N PHE A 134 9.58 6.20 -5.94
CA PHE A 134 8.56 5.32 -6.51
C PHE A 134 7.13 5.71 -6.12
N GLY A 135 6.91 6.30 -4.94
CA GLY A 135 5.61 6.72 -4.45
C GLY A 135 5.62 8.20 -4.02
N PHE A 136 4.51 8.92 -4.22
CA PHE A 136 4.39 10.33 -3.82
C PHE A 136 3.06 10.68 -3.14
N ARG A 137 2.07 9.76 -3.16
CA ARG A 137 0.70 10.06 -2.73
C ARG A 137 0.49 10.03 -1.22
N GLY A 138 1.39 9.39 -0.44
CA GLY A 138 1.24 9.25 1.01
C GLY A 138 -0.03 8.47 1.42
N GLU A 139 -0.49 7.53 0.59
CA GLU A 139 -1.78 6.85 0.79
C GLU A 139 -1.66 5.32 0.87
N ALA A 140 -0.47 4.74 0.66
CA ALA A 140 -0.29 3.29 0.63
C ALA A 140 -0.66 2.66 1.99
N ILE A 141 -0.01 3.07 3.08
CA ILE A 141 -0.25 2.51 4.43
C ILE A 141 -1.68 2.78 4.91
N PRO A 142 -2.25 4.01 4.82
CA PRO A 142 -3.64 4.27 5.15
C PRO A 142 -4.63 3.41 4.36
N SER A 143 -4.40 3.23 3.06
CA SER A 143 -5.24 2.41 2.19
C SER A 143 -5.20 0.94 2.55
N ILE A 144 -4.00 0.37 2.74
CA ILE A 144 -3.82 -1.03 3.16
C ILE A 144 -4.47 -1.26 4.52
N SER A 145 -4.21 -0.38 5.51
CA SER A 145 -4.75 -0.53 6.87
C SER A 145 -6.28 -0.44 6.92
N SER A 146 -6.91 0.30 6.01
CA SER A 146 -8.38 0.42 5.94
C SER A 146 -9.07 -0.89 5.54
N VAL A 147 -8.37 -1.79 4.85
CA VAL A 147 -8.93 -3.05 4.33
C VAL A 147 -8.24 -4.31 4.88
N ALA A 148 -7.30 -4.15 5.80
CA ALA A 148 -6.54 -5.25 6.41
C ALA A 148 -6.25 -4.98 7.90
N GLN A 149 -5.70 -5.99 8.56
CA GLN A 149 -5.02 -5.82 9.85
C GLN A 149 -3.55 -5.57 9.55
N VAL A 150 -3.00 -4.49 10.11
CA VAL A 150 -1.61 -4.09 9.82
C VAL A 150 -0.83 -3.95 11.11
N THR A 151 0.37 -4.49 11.14
CA THR A 151 1.35 -4.28 12.20
C THR A 151 2.57 -3.61 11.61
N ILE A 152 2.89 -2.41 12.07
CA ILE A 152 4.10 -1.67 11.71
C ILE A 152 5.06 -1.76 12.88
N SER A 153 6.28 -2.19 12.65
CA SER A 153 7.37 -2.22 13.62
C SER A 153 8.55 -1.48 13.01
N SER A 154 8.94 -0.35 13.55
CA SER A 154 10.02 0.46 12.98
C SER A 154 10.90 1.06 14.07
N LYS A 155 12.14 1.34 13.69
CA LYS A 155 13.13 2.04 14.50
C LYS A 155 14.05 2.81 13.56
N ASN A 156 14.23 4.09 13.80
CA ASN A 156 15.29 4.87 13.17
C ASN A 156 16.61 4.75 13.95
N ASP A 157 17.68 5.29 13.42
CA ASP A 157 19.00 5.16 14.04
C ASP A 157 19.17 6.03 15.30
N SER A 158 18.42 7.12 15.41
CA SER A 158 18.49 8.07 16.54
C SER A 158 17.74 7.61 17.78
N ASP A 159 16.83 6.64 17.65
CA ASP A 159 15.99 6.17 18.76
C ASP A 159 16.63 5.00 19.50
N ASP A 160 16.49 4.95 20.83
CA ASP A 160 16.97 3.81 21.65
C ASP A 160 16.09 2.56 21.42
N PHE A 161 14.78 2.77 21.28
CA PHE A 161 13.79 1.70 21.10
C PHE A 161 12.98 1.93 19.84
N GLY A 162 12.59 0.82 19.20
CA GLY A 162 11.61 0.86 18.13
C GLY A 162 10.18 0.99 18.66
N THR A 163 9.27 1.32 17.76
CA THR A 163 7.84 1.41 18.04
C THR A 163 7.09 0.39 17.20
N LYS A 164 6.15 -0.32 17.83
CA LYS A 164 5.22 -1.25 17.20
C LYS A 164 3.82 -0.70 17.31
N VAL A 165 3.15 -0.49 16.17
CA VAL A 165 1.76 -0.04 16.08
C VAL A 165 0.94 -1.13 15.40
N ARG A 166 -0.22 -1.45 15.98
CA ARG A 166 -1.20 -2.37 15.37
C ARG A 166 -2.44 -1.61 14.97
N LEU A 167 -2.90 -1.87 13.75
CA LEU A 167 -4.10 -1.27 13.18
C LEU A 167 -5.07 -2.35 12.69
N SER A 168 -6.37 -2.04 12.68
CA SER A 168 -7.39 -2.87 12.05
C SER A 168 -8.48 -2.01 11.44
N GLY A 169 -8.73 -2.17 10.14
CA GLY A 169 -9.72 -1.36 9.43
C GLY A 169 -9.47 0.14 9.52
N GLY A 170 -8.20 0.56 9.57
CA GLY A 170 -7.77 1.96 9.69
C GLY A 170 -7.73 2.52 11.12
N ASN A 171 -8.10 1.73 12.14
CA ASN A 171 -8.07 2.19 13.53
C ASN A 171 -6.85 1.65 14.26
N VAL A 172 -6.18 2.49 15.04
CA VAL A 172 -5.06 2.09 15.91
C VAL A 172 -5.61 1.28 17.08
N LEU A 173 -5.08 0.08 17.27
CA LEU A 173 -5.47 -0.82 18.35
C LEU A 173 -4.49 -0.80 19.53
N SER A 174 -3.20 -0.71 19.25
CA SER A 174 -2.16 -0.68 20.30
C SER A 174 -0.87 -0.07 19.80
N ILE A 175 -0.12 0.50 20.74
CA ILE A 175 1.21 1.07 20.53
C ILE A 175 2.12 0.51 21.61
N GLN A 176 3.32 0.07 21.26
CA GLN A 176 4.27 -0.56 22.18
C GLN A 176 5.70 -0.17 21.80
N LYS A 177 6.54 0.07 22.79
CA LYS A 177 7.99 0.13 22.59
C LYS A 177 8.55 -1.28 22.47
N ILE A 178 9.45 -1.48 21.52
CA ILE A 178 10.09 -2.78 21.25
C ILE A 178 11.60 -2.63 21.06
N ALA A 179 12.34 -3.66 21.41
CA ALA A 179 13.73 -3.76 21.01
C ALA A 179 13.81 -4.26 19.56
N ARG A 180 14.44 -3.49 18.68
CA ARG A 180 14.73 -3.91 17.29
C ARG A 180 15.91 -3.14 16.73
N GLN A 181 16.49 -3.67 15.65
CA GLN A 181 17.47 -2.97 14.83
C GLN A 181 16.78 -1.89 13.97
N THR A 182 17.57 -0.93 13.48
CA THR A 182 17.13 0.09 12.53
C THR A 182 16.53 -0.55 11.28
N GLY A 183 15.44 0.06 10.78
CA GLY A 183 14.67 -0.43 9.64
C GLY A 183 13.19 -0.59 9.96
N THR A 184 12.44 -1.14 9.02
CA THR A 184 10.98 -1.27 9.14
C THR A 184 10.53 -2.70 8.84
N LYS A 185 9.53 -3.18 9.57
CA LYS A 185 8.78 -4.39 9.27
C LYS A 185 7.30 -4.07 9.27
N ILE A 186 6.64 -4.34 8.15
CA ILE A 186 5.19 -4.21 8.01
C ILE A 186 4.62 -5.60 7.76
N VAL A 187 3.65 -5.97 8.60
CA VAL A 187 2.88 -7.22 8.47
C VAL A 187 1.44 -6.84 8.14
N VAL A 188 0.91 -7.44 7.08
CA VAL A 188 -0.48 -7.28 6.63
C VAL A 188 -1.17 -8.62 6.73
N GLU A 189 -2.25 -8.67 7.49
CA GLU A 189 -3.01 -9.89 7.75
C GLU A 189 -4.47 -9.72 7.34
N ASN A 190 -5.07 -10.81 6.88
CA ASN A 190 -6.49 -10.90 6.54
C ASN A 190 -6.95 -9.82 5.54
N LEU A 191 -6.24 -9.68 4.43
CA LEU A 191 -6.56 -8.70 3.38
C LEU A 191 -8.03 -8.80 2.96
N PHE A 192 -8.72 -7.65 2.88
CA PHE A 192 -10.14 -7.51 2.59
C PHE A 192 -11.09 -8.18 3.60
N PHE A 193 -10.67 -8.34 4.88
CA PHE A 193 -11.53 -8.95 5.89
C PHE A 193 -12.86 -8.21 6.08
N ASN A 194 -12.88 -6.91 5.90
CA ASN A 194 -14.03 -6.01 6.04
C ASN A 194 -14.66 -5.60 4.69
N VAL A 195 -14.19 -6.18 3.56
CA VAL A 195 -14.71 -5.92 2.20
C VAL A 195 -14.98 -7.26 1.48
N PRO A 196 -16.01 -8.03 1.90
CA PRO A 196 -16.26 -9.39 1.40
C PRO A 196 -16.39 -9.48 -0.12
N ALA A 197 -16.96 -8.47 -0.77
CA ALA A 197 -17.08 -8.42 -2.21
C ALA A 197 -15.70 -8.51 -2.89
N ARG A 198 -14.71 -7.69 -2.45
CA ARG A 198 -13.35 -7.71 -2.99
C ARG A 198 -12.64 -9.02 -2.71
N ARG A 199 -12.81 -9.56 -1.50
CA ARG A 199 -12.22 -10.85 -1.14
C ARG A 199 -12.67 -11.98 -2.09
N LYS A 200 -13.93 -11.96 -2.55
CA LYS A 200 -14.46 -12.91 -3.53
C LYS A 200 -13.87 -12.76 -4.94
N PHE A 201 -13.39 -11.58 -5.31
CA PHE A 201 -12.77 -11.33 -6.61
C PHE A 201 -11.30 -11.74 -6.69
N LEU A 202 -10.65 -12.02 -5.57
CA LEU A 202 -9.29 -12.55 -5.57
C LEU A 202 -9.24 -13.90 -6.28
N LYS A 203 -8.18 -14.11 -7.05
CA LYS A 203 -7.95 -15.34 -7.80
C LYS A 203 -7.56 -16.48 -6.85
N SER A 204 -7.28 -17.67 -7.40
CA SER A 204 -6.74 -18.79 -6.61
C SER A 204 -5.42 -18.39 -5.92
N ASP A 205 -5.08 -19.10 -4.84
CA ASP A 205 -3.80 -18.85 -4.14
C ASP A 205 -2.61 -19.01 -5.10
N GLU A 206 -2.65 -20.01 -5.96
CA GLU A 206 -1.60 -20.26 -6.96
C GLU A 206 -1.44 -19.06 -7.92
N THR A 207 -2.54 -18.47 -8.38
CA THR A 207 -2.49 -17.31 -9.27
C THR A 207 -1.92 -16.08 -8.55
N GLU A 208 -2.34 -15.83 -7.31
CA GLU A 208 -1.82 -14.69 -6.54
C GLU A 208 -0.36 -14.90 -6.11
N ASN A 209 0.04 -16.16 -5.79
CA ASN A 209 1.44 -16.53 -5.56
C ASN A 209 2.31 -16.15 -6.77
N ASN A 210 1.88 -16.54 -7.98
CA ASN A 210 2.62 -16.26 -9.21
C ASN A 210 2.77 -14.77 -9.47
N HIS A 211 1.77 -13.95 -9.15
CA HIS A 211 1.86 -12.48 -9.26
C HIS A 211 2.92 -11.91 -8.30
N ILE A 212 2.92 -12.34 -7.03
CA ILE A 212 3.90 -11.87 -6.04
C ILE A 212 5.31 -12.29 -6.44
N VAL A 213 5.49 -13.57 -6.81
CA VAL A 213 6.81 -14.11 -7.22
C VAL A 213 7.34 -13.39 -8.45
N SER A 214 6.51 -13.17 -9.49
CA SER A 214 6.91 -12.41 -10.69
C SER A 214 7.35 -10.99 -10.33
N LEU A 215 6.55 -10.30 -9.53
CA LEU A 215 6.84 -8.93 -9.11
C LEU A 215 8.20 -8.81 -8.41
N ILE A 216 8.49 -9.70 -7.44
CA ILE A 216 9.75 -9.62 -6.69
C ILE A 216 10.95 -10.04 -7.55
N ARG A 217 10.75 -10.96 -8.51
CA ARG A 217 11.77 -11.26 -9.51
C ARG A 217 12.13 -10.03 -10.35
N GLU A 218 11.14 -9.27 -10.80
CA GLU A 218 11.34 -8.03 -11.55
C GLU A 218 12.10 -6.99 -10.73
N PHE A 219 11.67 -6.70 -9.49
CA PHE A 219 12.41 -5.80 -8.61
C PHE A 219 13.85 -6.26 -8.39
N SER A 220 14.04 -7.55 -8.16
CA SER A 220 15.37 -8.13 -7.93
C SER A 220 16.27 -8.00 -9.16
N LEU A 221 15.75 -8.06 -10.38
CA LEU A 221 16.55 -7.86 -11.59
C LEU A 221 16.92 -6.40 -11.83
N ILE A 222 15.96 -5.46 -11.58
CA ILE A 222 16.17 -4.03 -11.79
C ILE A 222 17.10 -3.43 -10.72
N LYS A 223 17.00 -3.87 -9.47
CA LYS A 223 17.71 -3.33 -8.31
C LYS A 223 18.83 -4.26 -7.88
N ASN A 224 19.89 -4.32 -8.68
CA ASN A 224 21.02 -5.23 -8.45
C ASN A 224 21.92 -4.86 -7.25
N ASP A 225 21.79 -3.64 -6.73
CA ASP A 225 22.48 -3.17 -5.52
C ASP A 225 21.76 -3.54 -4.21
N ILE A 226 20.64 -4.28 -4.31
CA ILE A 226 19.81 -4.66 -3.17
C ILE A 226 19.71 -6.19 -3.07
N LYS A 227 19.84 -6.70 -1.86
CA LYS A 227 19.55 -8.08 -1.53
C LYS A 227 18.05 -8.28 -1.35
N PHE A 228 17.45 -9.20 -2.10
CA PHE A 228 16.08 -9.65 -1.93
C PHE A 228 16.02 -11.08 -1.43
N SER A 229 15.21 -11.34 -0.40
CA SER A 229 14.89 -12.69 0.07
C SER A 229 13.37 -12.89 0.01
N LEU A 230 12.91 -13.86 -0.76
CA LEU A 230 11.49 -14.16 -0.93
C LEU A 230 11.14 -15.50 -0.33
N PHE A 231 10.19 -15.48 0.61
CA PHE A 231 9.67 -16.65 1.29
C PHE A 231 8.18 -16.82 0.98
N ARG A 232 7.73 -18.07 0.88
CA ARG A 232 6.34 -18.47 0.82
C ARG A 232 6.11 -19.58 1.85
N ASP A 233 5.17 -19.35 2.75
CA ASP A 233 4.88 -20.27 3.86
C ASP A 233 6.15 -20.59 4.68
N ASP A 234 6.97 -19.56 4.93
CA ASP A 234 8.28 -19.61 5.60
C ASP A 234 9.37 -20.39 4.83
N GLU A 235 9.07 -20.92 3.65
CA GLU A 235 10.06 -21.59 2.80
C GLU A 235 10.69 -20.61 1.81
N LEU A 236 12.03 -20.65 1.69
CA LEU A 236 12.79 -19.80 0.78
C LEU A 236 12.53 -20.16 -0.68
N ILE A 237 11.94 -19.25 -1.44
CA ILE A 237 11.74 -19.40 -2.89
C ILE A 237 13.03 -19.05 -3.64
N PHE A 238 13.57 -17.86 -3.38
CA PHE A 238 14.88 -17.44 -3.87
C PHE A 238 15.48 -16.35 -2.98
N GLU A 239 16.79 -16.20 -3.08
CA GLU A 239 17.55 -15.11 -2.50
C GLU A 239 18.55 -14.59 -3.55
N SER A 240 18.60 -13.27 -3.73
CA SER A 240 19.63 -12.59 -4.52
C SER A 240 20.58 -11.84 -3.59
N GLN A 241 21.83 -11.71 -3.97
CA GLN A 241 22.79 -10.91 -3.22
C GLN A 241 22.93 -9.51 -3.82
N ASN A 242 23.42 -8.56 -3.05
CA ASN A 242 23.78 -7.26 -3.57
C ASN A 242 25.07 -7.34 -4.40
N LYS A 243 25.16 -6.53 -5.45
CA LYS A 243 26.32 -6.46 -6.36
C LYS A 243 26.60 -7.74 -7.17
N GLU A 244 25.64 -8.64 -7.30
CA GLU A 244 25.70 -9.72 -8.27
C GLU A 244 25.62 -9.16 -9.69
N SER A 245 26.30 -9.82 -10.62
CA SER A 245 26.06 -9.60 -12.05
C SER A 245 24.63 -9.98 -12.42
N ILE A 246 24.12 -9.48 -13.53
CA ILE A 246 22.75 -9.81 -13.99
C ILE A 246 22.64 -11.32 -14.24
N GLY A 247 23.67 -11.94 -14.81
CA GLY A 247 23.70 -13.36 -15.07
C GLY A 247 23.67 -14.22 -13.79
N GLU A 248 24.50 -13.88 -12.79
CA GLU A 248 24.47 -14.54 -11.47
C GLU A 248 23.10 -14.41 -10.82
N ARG A 249 22.51 -13.23 -10.89
CA ARG A 249 21.20 -12.95 -10.33
C ARG A 249 20.08 -13.72 -11.03
N LEU A 250 20.15 -13.87 -12.36
CA LEU A 250 19.22 -14.72 -13.11
C LEU A 250 19.31 -16.19 -12.65
N ASN A 251 20.53 -16.71 -12.44
CA ASN A 251 20.70 -18.06 -11.91
C ASN A 251 20.11 -18.21 -10.51
N ALA A 252 20.35 -17.25 -9.61
CA ALA A 252 19.81 -17.28 -8.25
C ALA A 252 18.27 -17.22 -8.23
N ILE A 253 17.66 -16.32 -9.02
CA ILE A 253 16.20 -16.07 -9.03
C ILE A 253 15.43 -17.23 -9.68
N PHE A 254 15.96 -17.77 -10.78
CA PHE A 254 15.27 -18.80 -11.58
C PHE A 254 15.77 -20.19 -11.35
N LYS A 255 16.81 -20.36 -10.50
CA LYS A 255 17.48 -21.63 -10.23
C LYS A 255 18.00 -22.27 -11.53
N TYR A 256 18.55 -21.42 -12.40
CA TYR A 256 19.29 -21.88 -13.57
C TYR A 256 20.72 -22.20 -13.15
N ASP A 257 21.37 -23.08 -13.89
CA ASP A 257 22.82 -23.39 -13.79
C ASP A 257 23.43 -23.14 -15.18
N GLU A 258 23.33 -21.89 -15.62
CA GLU A 258 23.72 -21.51 -16.96
C GLU A 258 24.79 -20.43 -16.96
N LYS A 259 25.63 -20.46 -18.00
CA LYS A 259 26.63 -19.42 -18.21
C LYS A 259 25.98 -18.25 -18.94
N PHE A 260 25.74 -17.20 -18.19
CA PHE A 260 25.36 -15.91 -18.76
C PHE A 260 26.61 -15.09 -19.09
N ILE A 261 26.48 -14.24 -20.11
CA ILE A 261 27.47 -13.23 -20.50
C ILE A 261 26.80 -11.88 -20.27
N ASP A 262 27.29 -11.14 -19.29
CA ASP A 262 26.83 -9.79 -19.06
C ASP A 262 27.38 -8.86 -20.16
N PHE A 263 26.57 -7.91 -20.60
CA PHE A 263 26.95 -6.90 -21.55
C PHE A 263 26.51 -5.51 -21.10
N GLU A 264 27.32 -4.53 -21.43
CA GLU A 264 27.03 -3.13 -21.26
C GLU A 264 27.44 -2.41 -22.54
N TYR A 265 26.57 -1.57 -23.07
CA TYR A 265 26.85 -0.78 -24.26
C TYR A 265 26.37 0.65 -24.02
N SER A 266 27.08 1.65 -24.50
CA SER A 266 26.71 3.05 -24.39
C SER A 266 26.87 3.75 -25.72
N ASP A 267 25.81 4.41 -26.20
CA ASP A 267 25.80 5.22 -27.38
C ASP A 267 24.90 6.45 -27.16
N GLY A 268 25.52 7.60 -26.95
CA GLY A 268 24.82 8.83 -26.60
C GLY A 268 24.00 8.70 -25.29
N ASP A 269 22.69 8.92 -25.40
CA ASP A 269 21.76 8.87 -24.27
C ASP A 269 21.22 7.44 -23.96
N ILE A 270 21.65 6.44 -24.74
CA ILE A 270 21.18 5.06 -24.61
C ILE A 270 22.31 4.19 -24.07
N SER A 271 22.06 3.56 -22.94
CA SER A 271 23.01 2.68 -22.25
C SER A 271 22.37 1.34 -21.88
N PRO A 272 22.10 0.44 -22.86
CA PRO A 272 21.57 -0.87 -22.57
C PRO A 272 22.62 -1.73 -21.84
N HIS A 273 22.17 -2.40 -20.78
CA HIS A 273 22.94 -3.39 -20.07
C HIS A 273 22.08 -4.63 -19.81
N GLY A 274 22.69 -5.79 -19.70
CA GLY A 274 21.94 -7.02 -19.53
C GLY A 274 22.81 -8.25 -19.50
N ALA A 275 22.17 -9.41 -19.60
CA ALA A 275 22.84 -10.68 -19.72
C ALA A 275 22.21 -11.54 -20.81
N ILE A 276 23.03 -12.23 -21.58
CA ILE A 276 22.61 -13.18 -22.59
C ILE A 276 23.16 -14.57 -22.27
N CYS A 277 22.46 -15.61 -22.67
CA CYS A 277 22.89 -17.00 -22.54
C CYS A 277 23.07 -17.66 -23.90
N SER A 278 23.58 -18.89 -23.92
CA SER A 278 23.71 -19.69 -25.14
C SER A 278 22.35 -19.83 -25.84
N PRO A 279 22.30 -19.82 -27.20
CA PRO A 279 21.09 -20.07 -27.97
C PRO A 279 20.42 -21.41 -27.65
N ASP A 280 21.19 -22.42 -27.26
CA ASP A 280 20.66 -23.73 -26.88
C ASP A 280 19.75 -23.65 -25.65
N PHE A 281 20.03 -22.74 -24.71
CA PHE A 281 19.20 -22.47 -23.55
C PHE A 281 17.86 -21.78 -23.91
N GLY A 282 17.80 -21.07 -25.02
CA GLY A 282 16.59 -20.40 -25.51
C GLY A 282 15.41 -21.37 -25.76
N ASN A 283 15.67 -22.65 -25.97
CA ASN A 283 14.65 -23.69 -26.06
C ASN A 283 14.01 -24.04 -24.71
N ILE A 284 14.69 -23.77 -23.60
CA ILE A 284 14.28 -24.04 -22.22
C ILE A 284 13.64 -22.78 -21.61
N CYS A 285 14.22 -21.62 -21.88
CA CYS A 285 13.76 -20.34 -21.36
C CYS A 285 13.01 -19.54 -22.44
N LYS A 286 11.66 -19.58 -22.39
CA LYS A 286 10.82 -18.82 -23.32
C LYS A 286 10.54 -17.38 -22.90
N LYS A 287 11.24 -16.85 -21.89
CA LYS A 287 11.02 -15.49 -21.38
C LYS A 287 12.23 -14.62 -21.63
N SER A 288 12.01 -13.46 -22.20
CA SER A 288 12.95 -12.34 -22.19
C SER A 288 12.42 -11.26 -21.23
N TYR A 289 13.33 -10.65 -20.50
CA TYR A 289 13.02 -9.52 -19.63
C TYR A 289 13.70 -8.29 -20.25
N ILE A 290 12.94 -7.27 -20.55
CA ILE A 290 13.42 -5.98 -21.08
C ILE A 290 12.90 -4.92 -20.12
N PHE A 291 13.82 -4.15 -19.56
CA PHE A 291 13.51 -3.03 -18.68
C PHE A 291 14.01 -1.74 -19.37
N SER A 292 13.24 -0.68 -19.32
CA SER A 292 13.56 0.64 -19.88
C SER A 292 13.54 1.70 -18.80
#